data_bce709b81cd10da358af0f0a924531a8
#
_entry.id   bce709b81cd10da358af0f0a924531a8
#
_cell.length_a   1.000
_cell.length_b   1.000
_cell.length_c   1.000
_cell.angle_alpha   90.00
_cell.angle_beta   90.00
_cell.angle_gamma   90.00
#
_symmetry.space_group_name_H-M   'P 1'
#
loop_
_entity.id
_entity.type
_entity.pdbx_description
1 polymer ?
#
loop_
_entity_poly.entity_id
_entity_poly.type
_entity_poly.pdbx_seq_one_letter_code
_entity_poly.pdbx_strand_id
1 'polypeptide(L)'
;MPENPVWFLTGCSTGLGRALATAVLDRGMRAVVTARDPARVADLAGRHGDRALALPLDVTDHAQVVDAVKRAEAAFGRIDVLVGNAGYGYLAAVEEGEEDEIRKLFDTNVFGLADVTRAVLPGMRARRSGHIVTVSSLGGLAAFGATGYYHATKFAVEGLSESLAAEVAPLGIKVTIVEPAAFRTNWSGPSMRQSAIRIDDYAETAGARREATLATYGRQPGDPARAAEAILAAVGSDEPPLRLLLGRAAYDIATARLGTLRSTFDTWRETTLAADFPEGTL
;
A
#
# COMPACT_ATOMS: atom_id res chain seq x y z
N MET A 1 -10.85 15.20 12.02
CA MET A 1 -10.22 14.17 12.89
C MET A 1 -10.11 14.73 14.31
N PRO A 2 -9.95 13.86 15.38
CA PRO A 2 -9.68 14.36 16.74
C PRO A 2 -8.37 15.14 16.77
N GLU A 3 -8.22 16.02 17.79
CA GLU A 3 -7.04 16.87 17.96
C GLU A 3 -5.73 16.05 18.08
N ASN A 4 -5.81 14.85 18.65
CA ASN A 4 -4.67 13.95 18.84
C ASN A 4 -5.01 12.52 18.36
N PRO A 5 -5.01 12.25 17.04
CA PRO A 5 -5.42 10.97 16.47
C PRO A 5 -4.45 9.85 16.80
N VAL A 6 -4.99 8.63 16.88
CA VAL A 6 -4.22 7.40 17.06
C VAL A 6 -4.02 6.73 15.70
N TRP A 7 -2.76 6.56 15.33
CA TRP A 7 -2.35 5.90 14.09
C TRP A 7 -1.95 4.46 14.37
N PHE A 8 -2.44 3.53 13.56
CA PHE A 8 -1.99 2.14 13.54
C PHE A 8 -1.26 1.88 12.22
N LEU A 9 0.06 1.64 12.29
CA LEU A 9 0.89 1.51 11.08
C LEU A 9 1.50 0.11 10.98
N THR A 10 1.36 -0.53 9.82
CA THR A 10 1.98 -1.82 9.55
C THR A 10 3.31 -1.66 8.80
N GLY A 11 4.29 -2.52 9.12
CA GLY A 11 5.57 -2.56 8.40
C GLY A 11 6.48 -1.35 8.67
N CYS A 12 6.63 -0.94 9.94
CA CYS A 12 7.40 0.26 10.33
C CYS A 12 8.90 0.03 10.52
N SER A 13 9.43 -1.18 10.26
CA SER A 13 10.86 -1.44 10.47
C SER A 13 11.79 -0.63 9.58
N THR A 14 11.35 -0.28 8.37
CA THR A 14 12.13 0.47 7.37
C THR A 14 11.22 1.25 6.41
N GLY A 15 11.82 2.02 5.50
CA GLY A 15 11.15 2.60 4.34
C GLY A 15 10.05 3.60 4.68
N LEU A 16 8.99 3.61 3.86
CA LEU A 16 7.86 4.55 4.00
C LEU A 16 7.13 4.42 5.33
N GLY A 17 6.89 3.18 5.78
CA GLY A 17 6.22 2.95 7.07
C GLY A 17 6.99 3.53 8.25
N ARG A 18 8.33 3.39 8.24
CA ARG A 18 9.18 3.99 9.27
C ARG A 18 9.19 5.52 9.19
N ALA A 19 9.34 6.07 7.99
CA ALA A 19 9.33 7.52 7.79
C ALA A 19 8.01 8.15 8.25
N LEU A 20 6.88 7.53 7.91
CA LEU A 20 5.57 8.00 8.32
C LEU A 20 5.35 7.87 9.83
N ALA A 21 5.73 6.73 10.42
CA ALA A 21 5.66 6.53 11.88
C ALA A 21 6.46 7.61 12.63
N THR A 22 7.68 7.90 12.15
CA THR A 22 8.52 8.98 12.72
C THR A 22 7.82 10.34 12.60
N ALA A 23 7.33 10.68 11.40
CA ALA A 23 6.69 11.98 11.16
C ALA A 23 5.38 12.18 11.99
N VAL A 24 4.61 11.09 12.19
CA VAL A 24 3.42 11.09 13.06
C VAL A 24 3.80 11.37 14.50
N LEU A 25 4.79 10.65 15.02
CA LEU A 25 5.23 10.76 16.41
C LEU A 25 5.92 12.11 16.71
N ASP A 26 6.75 12.62 15.78
CA ASP A 26 7.43 13.90 15.90
C ASP A 26 6.44 15.09 15.94
N ARG A 27 5.24 14.93 15.36
CA ARG A 27 4.14 15.90 15.47
C ARG A 27 3.31 15.80 16.75
N GLY A 28 3.72 14.95 17.69
CA GLY A 28 3.03 14.79 18.96
C GLY A 28 1.81 13.87 18.93
N MET A 29 1.47 13.29 17.78
CA MET A 29 0.39 12.32 17.66
C MET A 29 0.75 10.96 18.26
N ARG A 30 -0.25 10.10 18.47
CA ARG A 30 -0.06 8.75 19.01
C ARG A 30 0.04 7.73 17.91
N ALA A 31 0.94 6.75 18.04
CA ALA A 31 1.11 5.70 17.03
C ALA A 31 1.35 4.31 17.64
N VAL A 32 0.67 3.32 17.08
CA VAL A 32 1.04 1.91 17.18
C VAL A 32 1.92 1.61 15.98
N VAL A 33 3.19 1.30 16.24
CA VAL A 33 4.20 1.02 15.23
C VAL A 33 4.50 -0.47 15.23
N THR A 34 4.25 -1.14 14.11
CA THR A 34 4.37 -2.61 14.07
C THR A 34 5.45 -3.10 13.12
N ALA A 35 6.06 -4.20 13.50
CA ALA A 35 7.01 -4.96 12.68
C ALA A 35 6.97 -6.43 13.10
N ARG A 36 7.40 -7.36 12.24
CA ARG A 36 7.55 -8.78 12.60
C ARG A 36 8.49 -8.97 13.80
N ASP A 37 9.57 -8.21 13.82
CA ASP A 37 10.47 -8.10 14.97
C ASP A 37 10.28 -6.71 15.60
N PRO A 38 9.64 -6.63 16.79
CA PRO A 38 9.36 -5.35 17.45
C PRO A 38 10.63 -4.61 17.91
N ALA A 39 11.75 -5.30 18.06
CA ALA A 39 13.04 -4.66 18.40
C ALA A 39 13.46 -3.64 17.33
N ARG A 40 13.04 -3.83 16.07
CA ARG A 40 13.32 -2.93 14.95
C ARG A 40 12.56 -1.61 14.97
N VAL A 41 11.59 -1.46 15.86
CA VAL A 41 10.80 -0.24 16.06
C VAL A 41 10.81 0.24 17.52
N ALA A 42 11.57 -0.44 18.39
CA ALA A 42 11.68 -0.13 19.80
C ALA A 42 12.27 1.26 20.05
N ASP A 43 13.14 1.74 19.18
CA ASP A 43 13.72 3.10 19.27
C ASP A 43 12.67 4.19 19.04
N LEU A 44 11.63 3.95 18.24
CA LEU A 44 10.51 4.87 18.09
C LEU A 44 9.70 4.97 19.39
N ALA A 45 9.39 3.81 19.99
CA ALA A 45 8.71 3.79 21.30
C ALA A 45 9.56 4.44 22.40
N GLY A 46 10.85 4.15 22.45
CA GLY A 46 11.77 4.71 23.46
C GLY A 46 11.90 6.23 23.39
N ARG A 47 11.87 6.82 22.18
CA ARG A 47 11.98 8.28 22.00
C ARG A 47 10.69 9.03 22.30
N HIS A 48 9.54 8.41 22.14
CA HIS A 48 8.24 9.09 22.21
C HIS A 48 7.38 8.67 23.41
N GLY A 49 7.86 7.72 24.24
CA GLY A 49 7.25 7.32 25.50
C GLY A 49 5.81 6.81 25.32
N ASP A 50 4.90 7.33 26.11
CA ASP A 50 3.47 6.95 26.15
C ASP A 50 2.68 7.24 24.86
N ARG A 51 3.26 7.98 23.92
CA ARG A 51 2.66 8.24 22.62
C ARG A 51 2.92 7.16 21.58
N ALA A 52 3.87 6.25 21.83
CA ALA A 52 4.27 5.21 20.89
C ALA A 52 4.15 3.83 21.51
N LEU A 53 3.45 2.91 20.83
CA LEU A 53 3.35 1.51 21.21
C LEU A 53 3.98 0.63 20.12
N ALA A 54 5.09 -0.04 20.44
CA ALA A 54 5.73 -0.98 19.54
C ALA A 54 5.12 -2.38 19.73
N LEU A 55 4.62 -2.99 18.65
CA LEU A 55 4.01 -4.32 18.70
C LEU A 55 4.61 -5.26 17.63
N PRO A 56 4.77 -6.56 17.95
CA PRO A 56 5.00 -7.57 16.93
C PRO A 56 3.76 -7.70 16.05
N LEU A 57 3.96 -7.81 14.74
CA LEU A 57 2.89 -8.09 13.80
C LEU A 57 3.45 -8.69 12.50
N ASP A 58 3.12 -9.94 12.26
CA ASP A 58 3.09 -10.52 10.93
C ASP A 58 1.66 -10.41 10.40
N VAL A 59 1.44 -9.64 9.34
CA VAL A 59 0.10 -9.41 8.78
C VAL A 59 -0.50 -10.67 8.15
N THR A 60 0.29 -11.72 7.94
CA THR A 60 -0.18 -13.03 7.44
C THR A 60 -0.67 -13.94 8.57
N ASP A 61 -0.51 -13.55 9.81
CA ASP A 61 -0.98 -14.27 11.00
C ASP A 61 -2.22 -13.55 11.59
N HIS A 62 -3.39 -14.13 11.35
CA HIS A 62 -4.65 -13.57 11.82
C HIS A 62 -4.71 -13.37 13.34
N ALA A 63 -4.13 -14.28 14.12
CA ALA A 63 -4.15 -14.17 15.58
C ALA A 63 -3.31 -12.97 16.06
N GLN A 64 -2.16 -12.72 15.42
CA GLN A 64 -1.35 -11.52 15.69
C GLN A 64 -2.07 -10.23 15.27
N VAL A 65 -2.79 -10.25 14.14
CA VAL A 65 -3.59 -9.08 13.70
C VAL A 65 -4.64 -8.73 14.75
N VAL A 66 -5.41 -9.70 15.20
CA VAL A 66 -6.46 -9.49 16.22
C VAL A 66 -5.86 -9.02 17.54
N ASP A 67 -4.76 -9.65 18.00
CA ASP A 67 -4.08 -9.25 19.25
C ASP A 67 -3.52 -7.82 19.15
N ALA A 68 -2.86 -7.46 18.06
CA ALA A 68 -2.29 -6.13 17.88
C ALA A 68 -3.36 -5.04 17.90
N VAL A 69 -4.50 -5.25 17.24
CA VAL A 69 -5.63 -4.30 17.26
C VAL A 69 -6.20 -4.17 18.67
N LYS A 70 -6.45 -5.28 19.37
CA LYS A 70 -6.94 -5.26 20.77
C LYS A 70 -5.99 -4.51 21.71
N ARG A 71 -4.69 -4.74 21.59
CA ARG A 71 -3.67 -4.06 22.40
C ARG A 71 -3.60 -2.57 22.08
N ALA A 72 -3.73 -2.19 20.81
CA ALA A 72 -3.81 -0.80 20.40
C ALA A 72 -5.02 -0.09 21.01
N GLU A 73 -6.19 -0.71 20.96
CA GLU A 73 -7.43 -0.17 21.55
C GLU A 73 -7.36 -0.13 23.08
N ALA A 74 -6.76 -1.13 23.72
CA ALA A 74 -6.55 -1.13 25.16
C ALA A 74 -5.63 -0.01 25.63
N ALA A 75 -4.56 0.29 24.85
CA ALA A 75 -3.58 1.32 25.20
C ALA A 75 -4.09 2.75 24.92
N PHE A 76 -4.78 2.97 23.81
CA PHE A 76 -5.14 4.30 23.33
C PHE A 76 -6.65 4.55 23.24
N GLY A 77 -7.48 3.56 23.54
CA GLY A 77 -8.94 3.64 23.50
C GLY A 77 -9.57 3.58 22.12
N ARG A 78 -8.78 3.78 21.05
CA ARG A 78 -9.28 3.83 19.67
C ARG A 78 -8.14 3.75 18.63
N ILE A 79 -8.50 3.48 17.38
CA ILE A 79 -7.64 3.66 16.21
C ILE A 79 -8.38 4.61 15.26
N ASP A 80 -7.76 5.77 14.97
CA ASP A 80 -8.34 6.78 14.08
C ASP A 80 -7.87 6.65 12.64
N VAL A 81 -6.59 6.29 12.46
CA VAL A 81 -5.97 6.12 11.16
C VAL A 81 -5.31 4.75 11.10
N LEU A 82 -5.72 3.93 10.14
CA LEU A 82 -5.01 2.71 9.76
C LEU A 82 -4.09 3.01 8.58
N VAL A 83 -2.82 2.60 8.66
CA VAL A 83 -1.90 2.61 7.52
C VAL A 83 -1.49 1.18 7.18
N GLY A 84 -2.08 0.64 6.14
CA GLY A 84 -1.74 -0.67 5.58
C GLY A 84 -0.53 -0.55 4.65
N ASN A 85 0.68 -0.56 5.23
CA ASN A 85 1.93 -0.36 4.49
C ASN A 85 2.77 -1.64 4.36
N ALA A 86 2.57 -2.65 5.20
CA ALA A 86 3.33 -3.91 5.11
C ALA A 86 3.22 -4.52 3.71
N GLY A 87 4.37 -4.82 3.10
CA GLY A 87 4.44 -5.40 1.76
C GLY A 87 5.87 -5.42 1.23
N TYR A 88 6.08 -6.20 0.19
CA TYR A 88 7.39 -6.33 -0.48
C TYR A 88 7.22 -6.55 -1.99
N GLY A 89 8.33 -6.47 -2.73
CA GLY A 89 8.36 -6.68 -4.16
C GLY A 89 8.90 -8.07 -4.54
N TYR A 90 8.52 -8.54 -5.73
CA TYR A 90 9.03 -9.77 -6.32
C TYR A 90 9.37 -9.55 -7.79
N LEU A 91 10.60 -9.89 -8.17
CA LEU A 91 11.12 -9.78 -9.54
C LEU A 91 11.18 -11.16 -10.21
N ALA A 92 10.36 -11.33 -11.21
CA ALA A 92 10.32 -12.51 -12.08
C ALA A 92 9.63 -12.15 -13.41
N ALA A 93 10.03 -12.72 -14.53
CA ALA A 93 9.11 -12.86 -15.66
C ALA A 93 7.92 -13.73 -15.22
N VAL A 94 6.78 -13.65 -15.90
CA VAL A 94 5.59 -14.43 -15.49
C VAL A 94 5.90 -15.92 -15.47
N GLU A 95 6.61 -16.43 -16.44
CA GLU A 95 7.00 -17.84 -16.54
C GLU A 95 8.11 -18.25 -15.55
N GLU A 96 8.91 -17.29 -15.07
CA GLU A 96 9.95 -17.51 -14.07
C GLU A 96 9.41 -17.52 -12.61
N GLY A 97 8.12 -17.27 -12.42
CA GLY A 97 7.52 -17.16 -11.09
C GLY A 97 7.49 -18.47 -10.32
N GLU A 98 7.94 -18.46 -9.07
CA GLU A 98 7.90 -19.59 -8.15
C GLU A 98 6.59 -19.55 -7.36
N GLU A 99 5.78 -20.60 -7.45
CA GLU A 99 4.42 -20.68 -6.89
C GLU A 99 4.37 -20.27 -5.39
N ASP A 100 5.28 -20.81 -4.57
CA ASP A 100 5.30 -20.52 -3.14
C ASP A 100 5.62 -19.05 -2.85
N GLU A 101 6.52 -18.42 -3.63
CA GLU A 101 6.87 -17.02 -3.46
C GLU A 101 5.73 -16.10 -3.94
N ILE A 102 5.02 -16.49 -4.99
CA ILE A 102 3.82 -15.79 -5.47
C ILE A 102 2.72 -15.81 -4.40
N ARG A 103 2.43 -16.99 -3.81
CA ARG A 103 1.43 -17.10 -2.74
C ARG A 103 1.79 -16.25 -1.53
N LYS A 104 3.02 -16.34 -1.03
CA LYS A 104 3.50 -15.49 0.08
C LYS A 104 3.41 -13.99 -0.22
N LEU A 105 3.63 -13.61 -1.48
CA LEU A 105 3.50 -12.21 -1.92
C LEU A 105 2.05 -11.74 -1.79
N PHE A 106 1.08 -12.54 -2.26
CA PHE A 106 -0.34 -12.25 -2.12
C PHE A 106 -0.80 -12.29 -0.66
N ASP A 107 -0.34 -13.27 0.12
CA ASP A 107 -0.65 -13.37 1.55
C ASP A 107 -0.27 -12.10 2.30
N THR A 108 0.92 -11.56 2.00
CA THR A 108 1.39 -10.33 2.67
C THR A 108 0.71 -9.08 2.10
N ASN A 109 0.79 -8.89 0.77
CA ASN A 109 0.44 -7.61 0.15
C ASN A 109 -1.07 -7.39 0.02
N VAL A 110 -1.87 -8.47 -0.05
CA VAL A 110 -3.32 -8.41 -0.30
C VAL A 110 -4.10 -8.93 0.91
N PHE A 111 -3.93 -10.21 1.26
CA PHE A 111 -4.74 -10.82 2.31
C PHE A 111 -4.41 -10.26 3.69
N GLY A 112 -3.12 -10.01 3.98
CA GLY A 112 -2.70 -9.37 5.23
C GLY A 112 -3.22 -7.94 5.37
N LEU A 113 -3.22 -7.15 4.29
CA LEU A 113 -3.84 -5.82 4.27
C LEU A 113 -5.35 -5.91 4.53
N ALA A 114 -6.05 -6.83 3.85
CA ALA A 114 -7.47 -7.04 4.03
C ALA A 114 -7.82 -7.46 5.46
N ASP A 115 -7.01 -8.32 6.06
CA ASP A 115 -7.24 -8.81 7.42
C ASP A 115 -7.07 -7.72 8.48
N VAL A 116 -5.99 -6.94 8.40
CA VAL A 116 -5.79 -5.77 9.30
C VAL A 116 -6.92 -4.76 9.12
N THR A 117 -7.34 -4.50 7.89
CA THR A 117 -8.47 -3.59 7.60
C THR A 117 -9.75 -4.09 8.25
N ARG A 118 -10.09 -5.38 8.08
CA ARG A 118 -11.27 -6.00 8.70
C ARG A 118 -11.23 -5.96 10.23
N ALA A 119 -10.04 -6.09 10.82
CA ALA A 119 -9.90 -6.05 12.28
C ALA A 119 -10.13 -4.65 12.86
N VAL A 120 -9.74 -3.58 12.14
CA VAL A 120 -9.89 -2.18 12.59
C VAL A 120 -11.28 -1.59 12.29
N LEU A 121 -11.91 -2.02 11.20
CA LEU A 121 -13.20 -1.48 10.73
C LEU A 121 -14.32 -1.46 11.78
N PRO A 122 -14.54 -2.51 12.62
CA PRO A 122 -15.63 -2.49 13.60
C PRO A 122 -15.58 -1.31 14.56
N GLY A 123 -14.38 -0.97 15.06
CA GLY A 123 -14.16 0.20 15.93
C GLY A 123 -14.43 1.52 15.21
N MET A 124 -13.94 1.69 13.98
CA MET A 124 -14.20 2.88 13.16
C MET A 124 -15.68 3.02 12.81
N ARG A 125 -16.34 1.92 12.41
CA ARG A 125 -17.78 1.88 12.08
C ARG A 125 -18.64 2.26 13.28
N ALA A 126 -18.36 1.72 14.46
CA ALA A 126 -19.12 2.04 15.69
C ALA A 126 -19.05 3.54 16.02
N ARG A 127 -17.92 4.18 15.76
CA ARG A 127 -17.71 5.62 15.99
C ARG A 127 -18.12 6.49 14.80
N ARG A 128 -18.46 5.89 13.66
CA ARG A 128 -18.74 6.58 12.38
C ARG A 128 -17.64 7.58 12.01
N SER A 129 -16.41 7.21 12.25
CA SER A 129 -15.24 8.04 12.02
C SER A 129 -13.98 7.19 11.93
N GLY A 130 -13.13 7.49 10.95
CA GLY A 130 -11.85 6.82 10.73
C GLY A 130 -11.26 7.21 9.38
N HIS A 131 -9.98 6.85 9.18
CA HIS A 131 -9.32 6.98 7.89
C HIS A 131 -8.45 5.75 7.62
N ILE A 132 -8.68 5.09 6.51
CA ILE A 132 -7.88 3.93 6.07
C ILE A 132 -6.96 4.40 4.94
N VAL A 133 -5.66 4.28 5.16
CA VAL A 133 -4.62 4.58 4.18
C VAL A 133 -4.01 3.26 3.71
N THR A 134 -4.18 2.92 2.45
CA THR A 134 -3.59 1.72 1.85
C THR A 134 -2.39 2.10 0.98
N VAL A 135 -1.23 1.50 1.24
CA VAL A 135 -0.05 1.76 0.42
C VAL A 135 -0.05 0.81 -0.77
N SER A 136 -0.51 1.32 -1.90
CA SER A 136 -0.44 0.68 -3.21
C SER A 136 0.93 0.98 -3.87
N SER A 137 0.93 1.37 -5.11
CA SER A 137 2.08 1.74 -5.93
C SER A 137 1.60 2.34 -7.24
N LEU A 138 2.45 3.09 -7.94
CA LEU A 138 2.28 3.30 -9.39
C LEU A 138 2.03 1.97 -10.13
N GLY A 139 2.63 0.88 -9.63
CA GLY A 139 2.42 -0.49 -10.12
C GLY A 139 1.00 -1.06 -9.92
N GLY A 140 0.10 -0.36 -9.23
CA GLY A 140 -1.34 -0.64 -9.17
C GLY A 140 -2.14 0.02 -10.28
N LEU A 141 -1.54 0.97 -11.02
CA LEU A 141 -2.17 1.70 -12.13
C LEU A 141 -1.54 1.35 -13.49
N ALA A 142 -0.25 1.01 -13.50
CA ALA A 142 0.50 0.65 -14.70
C ALA A 142 1.44 -0.52 -14.42
N ALA A 143 1.44 -1.54 -15.30
CA ALA A 143 2.27 -2.72 -15.16
C ALA A 143 3.52 -2.63 -16.05
N PHE A 144 4.61 -3.24 -15.58
CA PHE A 144 5.90 -3.31 -16.25
C PHE A 144 6.43 -4.75 -16.24
N GLY A 145 7.31 -5.10 -17.17
CA GLY A 145 7.99 -6.41 -17.17
C GLY A 145 8.74 -6.69 -15.86
N ALA A 146 9.03 -7.93 -15.58
CA ALA A 146 9.72 -8.46 -14.40
C ALA A 146 9.01 -8.27 -13.03
N THR A 147 7.91 -7.54 -12.96
CA THR A 147 7.19 -7.25 -11.71
C THR A 147 5.70 -7.62 -11.78
N GLY A 148 5.32 -8.51 -12.72
CA GLY A 148 3.92 -8.86 -12.98
C GLY A 148 3.14 -9.30 -11.74
N TYR A 149 3.68 -10.22 -10.95
CA TYR A 149 3.04 -10.70 -9.71
C TYR A 149 2.91 -9.62 -8.65
N TYR A 150 3.93 -8.76 -8.49
CA TYR A 150 3.85 -7.61 -7.60
C TYR A 150 2.77 -6.63 -8.07
N HIS A 151 2.73 -6.31 -9.36
CA HIS A 151 1.67 -5.46 -9.91
C HIS A 151 0.29 -6.06 -9.70
N ALA A 152 0.12 -7.37 -9.91
CA ALA A 152 -1.15 -8.05 -9.64
C ALA A 152 -1.61 -7.84 -8.19
N THR A 153 -0.69 -7.91 -7.21
CA THR A 153 -1.05 -7.60 -5.81
C THR A 153 -1.46 -6.14 -5.63
N LYS A 154 -0.81 -5.19 -6.34
CA LYS A 154 -1.14 -3.76 -6.20
C LYS A 154 -2.43 -3.39 -6.94
N PHE A 155 -2.73 -3.99 -8.09
CA PHE A 155 -4.05 -3.90 -8.72
C PHE A 155 -5.16 -4.47 -7.82
N ALA A 156 -4.90 -5.57 -7.12
CA ALA A 156 -5.84 -6.10 -6.14
C ALA A 156 -6.08 -5.13 -4.97
N VAL A 157 -5.02 -4.48 -4.46
CA VAL A 157 -5.12 -3.43 -3.43
C VAL A 157 -5.94 -2.24 -3.92
N GLU A 158 -5.75 -1.79 -5.17
CA GLU A 158 -6.54 -0.71 -5.77
C GLU A 158 -8.03 -1.06 -5.78
N GLY A 159 -8.39 -2.20 -6.39
CA GLY A 159 -9.80 -2.63 -6.49
C GLY A 159 -10.46 -2.83 -5.12
N LEU A 160 -9.75 -3.47 -4.17
CA LEU A 160 -10.24 -3.65 -2.80
C LEU A 160 -10.46 -2.31 -2.09
N SER A 161 -9.53 -1.37 -2.22
CA SER A 161 -9.60 -0.08 -1.54
C SER A 161 -10.66 0.83 -2.14
N GLU A 162 -10.85 0.80 -3.46
CA GLU A 162 -11.88 1.57 -4.16
C GLU A 162 -13.29 1.07 -3.79
N SER A 163 -13.50 -0.26 -3.75
CA SER A 163 -14.74 -0.86 -3.25
C SER A 163 -15.01 -0.47 -1.80
N LEU A 164 -14.00 -0.63 -0.94
CA LEU A 164 -14.10 -0.24 0.47
C LEU A 164 -14.50 1.23 0.63
N ALA A 165 -13.90 2.14 -0.15
CA ALA A 165 -14.23 3.56 -0.08
C ALA A 165 -15.72 3.82 -0.30
N ALA A 166 -16.33 3.17 -1.29
CA ALA A 166 -17.75 3.29 -1.57
C ALA A 166 -18.61 2.72 -0.41
N GLU A 167 -18.20 1.58 0.16
CA GLU A 167 -18.93 0.92 1.26
C GLU A 167 -18.91 1.73 2.55
N VAL A 168 -17.79 2.38 2.88
CA VAL A 168 -17.60 3.04 4.18
C VAL A 168 -17.87 4.54 4.17
N ALA A 169 -18.01 5.17 3.00
CA ALA A 169 -18.31 6.59 2.88
C ALA A 169 -19.58 7.02 3.65
N PRO A 170 -20.72 6.27 3.60
CA PRO A 170 -21.91 6.61 4.38
C PRO A 170 -21.72 6.44 5.89
N LEU A 171 -20.63 5.78 6.30
CA LEU A 171 -20.24 5.58 7.69
C LEU A 171 -19.30 6.66 8.22
N GLY A 172 -18.97 7.68 7.41
CA GLY A 172 -18.05 8.74 7.79
C GLY A 172 -16.59 8.27 7.88
N ILE A 173 -16.24 7.13 7.30
CA ILE A 173 -14.88 6.60 7.22
C ILE A 173 -14.29 6.96 5.86
N LYS A 174 -13.08 7.49 5.84
CA LYS A 174 -12.36 7.92 4.65
C LYS A 174 -11.36 6.85 4.22
N VAL A 175 -11.09 6.77 2.92
CA VAL A 175 -10.05 5.89 2.36
C VAL A 175 -9.14 6.71 1.46
N THR A 176 -7.83 6.50 1.58
CA THR A 176 -6.83 7.07 0.68
C THR A 176 -5.87 5.97 0.23
N ILE A 177 -5.75 5.80 -1.07
CA ILE A 177 -4.81 4.89 -1.72
C ILE A 177 -3.55 5.68 -2.06
N VAL A 178 -2.43 5.31 -1.49
CA VAL A 178 -1.14 5.96 -1.74
C VAL A 178 -0.41 5.20 -2.82
N GLU A 179 -0.02 5.89 -3.89
CA GLU A 179 0.53 5.31 -5.13
C GLU A 179 1.93 5.86 -5.40
N PRO A 180 2.96 5.40 -4.66
CA PRO A 180 4.32 5.88 -4.84
C PRO A 180 4.97 5.33 -6.10
N ALA A 181 5.77 6.17 -6.75
CA ALA A 181 6.79 5.73 -7.71
C ALA A 181 8.00 5.13 -6.95
N ALA A 182 9.22 5.31 -7.48
CA ALA A 182 10.44 4.83 -6.83
C ALA A 182 10.90 5.79 -5.73
N PHE A 183 10.84 5.35 -4.48
CA PHE A 183 11.32 6.06 -3.30
C PHE A 183 12.60 5.42 -2.74
N ARG A 184 13.48 6.23 -2.16
CA ARG A 184 14.76 5.80 -1.58
C ARG A 184 14.53 5.05 -0.28
N THR A 185 14.17 3.78 -0.41
CA THR A 185 13.86 2.82 0.65
C THR A 185 14.58 1.50 0.39
N ASN A 186 14.44 0.55 1.29
CA ASN A 186 14.96 -0.81 1.08
C ASN A 186 14.15 -1.63 0.06
N TRP A 187 13.11 -1.07 -0.55
CA TRP A 187 12.19 -1.82 -1.42
C TRP A 187 12.89 -2.46 -2.63
N SER A 188 13.70 -1.71 -3.38
CA SER A 188 14.47 -2.25 -4.53
C SER A 188 15.83 -2.84 -4.14
N GLY A 189 16.06 -3.09 -2.85
CA GLY A 189 17.24 -3.72 -2.27
C GLY A 189 16.85 -4.89 -1.37
N PRO A 190 17.19 -4.88 -0.07
CA PRO A 190 16.97 -6.01 0.83
C PRO A 190 15.52 -6.49 0.98
N SER A 191 14.54 -5.66 0.68
CA SER A 191 13.11 -6.04 0.72
C SER A 191 12.60 -6.62 -0.60
N MET A 192 13.40 -6.59 -1.68
CA MET A 192 13.03 -7.14 -2.97
C MET A 192 13.42 -8.62 -3.04
N ARG A 193 12.44 -9.48 -3.27
CA ARG A 193 12.69 -10.88 -3.59
C ARG A 193 12.82 -11.06 -5.10
N GLN A 194 13.50 -12.13 -5.49
CA GLN A 194 13.71 -12.46 -6.90
C GLN A 194 13.52 -13.94 -7.09
N SER A 195 12.91 -14.35 -8.20
CA SER A 195 12.94 -15.75 -8.61
C SER A 195 14.37 -16.24 -8.82
N ALA A 196 14.64 -17.48 -8.48
CA ALA A 196 15.88 -18.17 -8.82
C ALA A 196 15.88 -18.64 -10.29
N ILE A 197 14.71 -18.84 -10.88
CA ILE A 197 14.55 -19.29 -12.27
C ILE A 197 14.94 -18.16 -13.23
N ARG A 198 15.66 -18.52 -14.29
CA ARG A 198 16.06 -17.64 -15.40
C ARG A 198 15.85 -18.34 -16.70
N ILE A 199 15.14 -17.68 -17.63
CA ILE A 199 14.87 -18.15 -18.97
C ILE A 199 15.52 -17.15 -19.93
N ASP A 200 16.45 -17.64 -20.75
CA ASP A 200 17.27 -16.79 -21.63
C ASP A 200 16.44 -15.94 -22.60
N ASP A 201 15.31 -16.44 -23.05
CA ASP A 201 14.39 -15.71 -23.95
C ASP A 201 13.83 -14.42 -23.32
N TYR A 202 13.85 -14.29 -21.98
CA TYR A 202 13.43 -13.07 -21.27
C TYR A 202 14.61 -12.18 -20.86
N ALA A 203 15.84 -12.46 -21.27
CA ALA A 203 17.01 -11.71 -20.85
C ALA A 203 16.93 -10.22 -21.22
N GLU A 204 16.53 -9.91 -22.45
CA GLU A 204 16.44 -8.52 -22.96
C GLU A 204 15.20 -7.77 -22.44
N THR A 205 14.22 -8.44 -21.89
CA THR A 205 12.97 -7.86 -21.38
C THR A 205 12.95 -7.84 -19.84
N ALA A 206 12.48 -8.92 -19.23
CA ALA A 206 12.41 -9.04 -17.78
C ALA A 206 13.79 -9.04 -17.09
N GLY A 207 14.80 -9.63 -17.73
CA GLY A 207 16.19 -9.63 -17.27
C GLY A 207 16.74 -8.22 -17.17
N ALA A 208 16.74 -7.49 -18.28
CA ALA A 208 17.21 -6.09 -18.33
C ALA A 208 16.45 -5.18 -17.36
N ARG A 209 15.12 -5.36 -17.24
CA ARG A 209 14.31 -4.60 -16.29
C ARG A 209 14.67 -4.91 -14.84
N ARG A 210 14.94 -6.17 -14.51
CA ARG A 210 15.40 -6.61 -13.18
C ARG A 210 16.70 -5.92 -12.81
N GLU A 211 17.70 -5.96 -13.68
CA GLU A 211 19.00 -5.30 -13.48
C GLU A 211 18.84 -3.80 -13.27
N ALA A 212 18.07 -3.14 -14.14
CA ALA A 212 17.79 -1.71 -14.02
C ALA A 212 17.13 -1.36 -12.68
N THR A 213 16.17 -2.18 -12.21
CA THR A 213 15.49 -1.96 -10.94
C THR A 213 16.46 -2.05 -9.75
N LEU A 214 17.31 -3.07 -9.74
CA LEU A 214 18.32 -3.25 -8.67
C LEU A 214 19.39 -2.17 -8.70
N ALA A 215 19.84 -1.74 -9.88
CA ALA A 215 20.82 -0.66 -10.04
C ALA A 215 20.35 0.69 -9.51
N THR A 216 19.04 0.90 -9.35
CA THR A 216 18.49 2.14 -8.76
C THR A 216 18.57 2.18 -7.24
N TYR A 217 18.90 1.08 -6.56
CA TYR A 217 18.94 1.03 -5.09
C TYR A 217 19.83 2.11 -4.48
N GLY A 218 19.26 2.87 -3.54
CA GLY A 218 19.92 4.02 -2.89
C GLY A 218 19.98 5.31 -3.74
N ARG A 219 19.53 5.28 -5.01
CA ARG A 219 19.54 6.42 -5.94
C ARG A 219 18.14 6.84 -6.41
N GLN A 220 17.09 6.21 -5.87
CA GLN A 220 15.71 6.56 -6.23
C GLN A 220 15.45 8.05 -5.94
N PRO A 221 14.68 8.74 -6.79
CA PRO A 221 14.44 10.18 -6.66
C PRO A 221 13.48 10.53 -5.51
N GLY A 222 12.59 9.63 -5.12
CA GLY A 222 11.60 9.87 -4.08
C GLY A 222 12.23 9.89 -2.68
N ASP A 223 11.84 10.87 -1.88
CA ASP A 223 12.26 11.05 -0.50
C ASP A 223 11.15 10.50 0.44
N PRO A 224 11.43 9.45 1.25
CA PRO A 224 10.44 8.90 2.17
C PRO A 224 9.90 9.91 3.20
N ALA A 225 10.71 10.88 3.63
CA ALA A 225 10.26 11.90 4.57
C ALA A 225 9.22 12.83 3.90
N ARG A 226 9.47 13.25 2.66
CA ARG A 226 8.50 14.03 1.89
C ARG A 226 7.23 13.26 1.56
N ALA A 227 7.34 11.94 1.34
CA ALA A 227 6.16 11.09 1.18
C ALA A 227 5.32 11.05 2.47
N ALA A 228 5.96 10.93 3.63
CA ALA A 228 5.28 10.99 4.92
C ALA A 228 4.53 12.31 5.11
N GLU A 229 5.15 13.47 4.75
CA GLU A 229 4.51 14.78 4.77
C GLU A 229 3.27 14.84 3.88
N ALA A 230 3.36 14.32 2.66
CA ALA A 230 2.23 14.30 1.73
C ALA A 230 1.08 13.43 2.24
N ILE A 231 1.38 12.27 2.83
CA ILE A 231 0.37 11.40 3.45
C ILE A 231 -0.30 12.11 4.64
N LEU A 232 0.49 12.75 5.51
CA LEU A 232 -0.05 13.52 6.64
C LEU A 232 -0.94 14.67 6.18
N ALA A 233 -0.54 15.39 5.12
CA ALA A 233 -1.35 16.46 4.54
C ALA A 233 -2.67 15.93 3.98
N ALA A 234 -2.64 14.80 3.25
CA ALA A 234 -3.86 14.18 2.71
C ALA A 234 -4.80 13.71 3.82
N VAL A 235 -4.28 13.04 4.85
CA VAL A 235 -5.07 12.56 5.99
C VAL A 235 -5.63 13.73 6.82
N GLY A 236 -4.91 14.84 6.91
CA GLY A 236 -5.33 16.06 7.61
C GLY A 236 -6.33 16.92 6.83
N SER A 237 -6.56 16.65 5.55
CA SER A 237 -7.52 17.39 4.72
C SER A 237 -8.96 17.11 5.12
N ASP A 238 -9.83 18.11 4.99
CA ASP A 238 -11.27 17.91 5.16
C ASP A 238 -11.84 17.02 4.05
N GLU A 239 -11.30 17.13 2.84
CA GLU A 239 -11.63 16.32 1.67
C GLU A 239 -10.37 15.57 1.18
N PRO A 240 -9.96 14.47 1.83
CA PRO A 240 -8.81 13.71 1.38
C PRO A 240 -9.07 13.03 0.03
N PRO A 241 -8.05 12.97 -0.83
CA PRO A 241 -8.20 12.29 -2.12
C PRO A 241 -8.33 10.78 -1.90
N LEU A 242 -9.14 10.12 -2.73
CA LEU A 242 -9.15 8.64 -2.78
C LEU A 242 -7.80 8.12 -3.29
N ARG A 243 -7.16 8.81 -4.26
CA ARG A 243 -5.87 8.42 -4.85
C ARG A 243 -4.84 9.51 -4.64
N LEU A 244 -3.70 9.13 -4.08
CA LEU A 244 -2.58 10.04 -3.81
C LEU A 244 -1.31 9.53 -4.52
N LEU A 245 -1.07 10.05 -5.72
CA LEU A 245 0.17 9.80 -6.45
C LEU A 245 1.36 10.46 -5.74
N LEU A 246 2.44 9.72 -5.55
CA LEU A 246 3.65 10.26 -4.95
C LEU A 246 4.85 10.17 -5.91
N GLY A 247 5.40 11.34 -6.23
CA GLY A 247 6.56 11.53 -7.11
C GLY A 247 6.17 11.80 -8.57
N ARG A 248 7.05 12.56 -9.27
CA ARG A 248 6.84 12.96 -10.67
C ARG A 248 6.54 11.78 -11.59
N ALA A 249 7.33 10.70 -11.48
CA ALA A 249 7.14 9.52 -12.32
C ALA A 249 5.78 8.85 -12.09
N ALA A 250 5.23 8.90 -10.86
CA ALA A 250 3.87 8.39 -10.61
C ALA A 250 2.83 9.20 -11.38
N TYR A 251 2.93 10.53 -11.32
CA TYR A 251 2.02 11.41 -12.04
C TYR A 251 2.13 11.23 -13.56
N ASP A 252 3.35 11.30 -14.11
CA ASP A 252 3.57 11.27 -15.56
C ASP A 252 3.13 9.94 -16.18
N ILE A 253 3.48 8.81 -15.53
CA ILE A 253 3.15 7.46 -16.04
C ILE A 253 1.66 7.16 -15.86
N ALA A 254 1.06 7.50 -14.71
CA ALA A 254 -0.37 7.26 -14.49
C ALA A 254 -1.23 8.05 -15.48
N THR A 255 -0.92 9.34 -15.71
CA THR A 255 -1.67 10.18 -16.67
C THR A 255 -1.49 9.68 -18.11
N ALA A 256 -0.27 9.29 -18.51
CA ALA A 256 -0.03 8.68 -19.82
C ALA A 256 -0.81 7.37 -20.00
N ARG A 257 -0.87 6.52 -18.94
CA ARG A 257 -1.64 5.27 -18.95
C ARG A 257 -3.14 5.51 -19.13
N LEU A 258 -3.70 6.51 -18.45
CA LEU A 258 -5.11 6.89 -18.62
C LEU A 258 -5.41 7.31 -20.06
N GLY A 259 -4.52 8.10 -20.68
CA GLY A 259 -4.63 8.49 -22.09
C GLY A 259 -4.63 7.27 -23.02
N THR A 260 -3.72 6.32 -22.81
CA THR A 260 -3.64 5.07 -23.59
C THR A 260 -4.93 4.23 -23.45
N LEU A 261 -5.43 4.06 -22.23
CA LEU A 261 -6.67 3.32 -21.98
C LEU A 261 -7.85 3.98 -22.69
N ARG A 262 -7.98 5.30 -22.58
CA ARG A 262 -9.04 6.07 -23.25
C ARG A 262 -8.99 5.87 -24.77
N SER A 263 -7.82 6.02 -25.38
CA SER A 263 -7.63 5.82 -26.82
C SER A 263 -8.01 4.40 -27.25
N THR A 264 -7.64 3.39 -26.46
CA THR A 264 -8.01 2.00 -26.75
C THR A 264 -9.53 1.82 -26.70
N PHE A 265 -10.20 2.34 -25.67
CA PHE A 265 -11.66 2.24 -25.53
C PHE A 265 -12.38 2.97 -26.67
N ASP A 266 -11.92 4.15 -27.07
CA ASP A 266 -12.50 4.93 -28.16
C ASP A 266 -12.31 4.18 -29.52
N THR A 267 -11.16 3.53 -29.74
CA THR A 267 -10.88 2.74 -30.94
C THR A 267 -11.85 1.55 -31.08
N TRP A 268 -12.17 0.88 -29.96
CA TRP A 268 -13.02 -0.30 -29.95
C TRP A 268 -14.48 -0.01 -29.57
N ARG A 269 -14.87 1.26 -29.57
CA ARG A 269 -16.18 1.72 -29.09
C ARG A 269 -17.35 1.01 -29.78
N GLU A 270 -17.34 0.91 -31.11
CA GLU A 270 -18.42 0.27 -31.86
C GLU A 270 -18.57 -1.22 -31.51
N THR A 271 -17.44 -1.95 -31.46
CA THR A 271 -17.44 -3.36 -31.06
C THR A 271 -17.93 -3.54 -29.63
N THR A 272 -17.51 -2.64 -28.71
CA THR A 272 -17.92 -2.68 -27.31
C THR A 272 -19.43 -2.49 -27.15
N LEU A 273 -20.01 -1.49 -27.82
CA LEU A 273 -21.44 -1.19 -27.71
C LEU A 273 -22.32 -2.25 -28.41
N ALA A 274 -21.80 -2.91 -29.44
CA ALA A 274 -22.52 -3.98 -30.15
C ALA A 274 -22.60 -5.30 -29.33
N ALA A 275 -21.97 -5.37 -28.16
CA ALA A 275 -22.08 -6.53 -27.26
C ALA A 275 -23.39 -6.54 -26.43
N ASP A 276 -24.13 -5.43 -26.40
CA ASP A 276 -25.43 -5.36 -25.74
C ASP A 276 -26.53 -5.97 -26.63
N PHE A 277 -27.65 -6.38 -26.03
CA PHE A 277 -28.84 -6.74 -26.79
C PHE A 277 -29.33 -5.54 -27.63
N PRO A 278 -29.83 -5.76 -28.86
CA PRO A 278 -30.43 -4.67 -29.63
C PRO A 278 -31.54 -3.97 -28.85
N GLU A 279 -31.64 -2.64 -29.03
CA GLU A 279 -32.71 -1.84 -28.40
C GLU A 279 -34.08 -2.45 -28.69
N GLY A 280 -34.90 -2.65 -27.65
CA GLY A 280 -36.26 -3.20 -27.78
C GLY A 280 -36.37 -4.71 -27.70
N THR A 281 -35.31 -5.43 -27.32
CA THR A 281 -35.32 -6.90 -27.15
C THR A 281 -35.73 -7.35 -25.73
N LEU A 282 -36.02 -6.45 -24.77
CA LEU A 282 -36.52 -6.74 -23.43
C LEU A 282 -38.01 -6.48 -23.34
#